data_62d183eb0f493e4ffb94db723202cbe4
#
_entry.id   62d183eb0f493e4ffb94db723202cbe4
#
_cell.length_a   1.000
_cell.length_b   1.000
_cell.length_c   1.000
_cell.angle_alpha   90.00
_cell.angle_beta   90.00
_cell.angle_gamma   90.00
#
_symmetry.space_group_name_H-M   'P 1'
#
loop_
_entity.id
_entity.type
_entity.pdbx_description
1 polymer ?
#
loop_
_entity_poly.entity_id
_entity_poly.type
_entity_poly.pdbx_seq_one_letter_code
_entity_poly.pdbx_strand_id
1 'polypeptide(L)'
;ALVCTLSVFNGFQDMVASFFTAFDPQLKITVREGKVFDGQDKRIGVVCLLPEVDVFTETLEENAMVQYKDRQAMVVLKGVEDNFEELTAIDSILYGAGDFLLHDSIVNYGVMGGELVATLGTGLQFVDPLQVYLPKRNAKVNMANPGASFNRDYLYSPGVVFVVNQQEYDGKYILTSLDFLRQLLDYTTEVSAIELKLLSLIHISE
;
A
#
# COMPACT_ATOMS: atom_id res chain seq x y z
N ALA A 1 0.48 9.51 -41.81
CA ALA A 1 1.47 8.83 -40.94
C ALA A 1 1.72 9.59 -39.64
N LEU A 2 2.04 10.89 -39.67
CA LEU A 2 2.37 11.67 -38.46
C LEU A 2 1.23 11.70 -37.42
N VAL A 3 -0.02 11.90 -37.88
CA VAL A 3 -1.19 11.95 -36.99
C VAL A 3 -1.44 10.59 -36.31
N CYS A 4 -1.28 9.49 -37.02
CA CYS A 4 -1.41 8.16 -36.42
C CYS A 4 -0.31 7.90 -35.38
N THR A 5 0.92 8.33 -35.64
CA THR A 5 2.03 8.17 -34.71
C THR A 5 1.81 8.99 -33.43
N LEU A 6 1.37 10.22 -33.54
CA LEU A 6 1.01 11.08 -32.40
C LEU A 6 -0.16 10.50 -31.58
N SER A 7 -1.19 9.98 -32.27
CA SER A 7 -2.35 9.37 -31.59
C SER A 7 -1.97 8.11 -30.82
N VAL A 8 -1.09 7.26 -31.38
CA VAL A 8 -0.57 6.07 -30.70
C VAL A 8 0.30 6.48 -29.52
N PHE A 9 1.14 7.50 -29.68
CA PHE A 9 2.01 7.99 -28.61
C PHE A 9 1.21 8.60 -27.44
N ASN A 10 0.18 9.40 -27.73
CA ASN A 10 -0.72 9.94 -26.71
C ASN A 10 -1.48 8.82 -26.00
N GLY A 11 -2.04 7.86 -26.74
CA GLY A 11 -2.71 6.72 -26.14
C GLY A 11 -1.79 5.85 -25.27
N PHE A 12 -0.53 5.73 -25.64
CA PHE A 12 0.47 5.04 -24.83
C PHE A 12 0.81 5.85 -23.57
N GLN A 13 0.96 7.18 -23.66
CA GLN A 13 1.20 8.03 -22.49
C GLN A 13 0.02 7.98 -21.52
N ASP A 14 -1.22 8.05 -22.02
CA ASP A 14 -2.43 7.95 -21.19
C ASP A 14 -2.53 6.59 -20.49
N MET A 15 -2.19 5.51 -21.18
CA MET A 15 -2.15 4.16 -20.62
C MET A 15 -1.10 4.04 -19.54
N VAL A 16 0.12 4.53 -19.78
CA VAL A 16 1.20 4.52 -18.77
C VAL A 16 0.82 5.38 -17.57
N ALA A 17 0.28 6.57 -17.80
CA ALA A 17 -0.19 7.44 -16.73
C ALA A 17 -1.29 6.78 -15.89
N SER A 18 -2.22 6.06 -16.49
CA SER A 18 -3.29 5.36 -15.77
C SER A 18 -2.76 4.26 -14.83
N PHE A 19 -1.71 3.56 -15.21
CA PHE A 19 -1.10 2.55 -14.33
C PHE A 19 -0.39 3.19 -13.14
N PHE A 20 0.29 4.31 -13.34
CA PHE A 20 0.92 5.03 -12.22
C PHE A 20 -0.10 5.62 -11.27
N THR A 21 -1.19 6.20 -11.76
CA THR A 21 -2.23 6.82 -10.91
C THR A 21 -3.12 5.80 -10.21
N ALA A 22 -3.13 4.54 -10.63
CA ALA A 22 -3.94 3.50 -10.00
C ALA A 22 -3.36 3.01 -8.66
N PHE A 23 -2.05 3.11 -8.46
CA PHE A 23 -1.37 2.68 -7.23
C PHE A 23 -0.61 3.81 -6.54
N ASP A 24 0.01 4.71 -7.32
CA ASP A 24 0.77 5.82 -6.79
C ASP A 24 -0.06 7.11 -6.73
N PRO A 25 0.08 7.91 -5.67
CA PRO A 25 -0.62 9.18 -5.52
C PRO A 25 -0.06 10.24 -6.48
N GLN A 26 -0.85 11.28 -6.75
CA GLN A 26 -0.40 12.44 -7.53
C GLN A 26 0.71 13.24 -6.82
N LEU A 27 0.63 13.31 -5.49
CA LEU A 27 1.61 13.96 -4.64
C LEU A 27 1.81 13.16 -3.36
N LYS A 28 3.07 13.03 -2.94
CA LYS A 28 3.46 12.29 -1.73
C LYS A 28 4.36 13.16 -0.86
N ILE A 29 3.96 13.40 0.37
CA ILE A 29 4.76 14.08 1.39
C ILE A 29 5.47 13.01 2.21
N THR A 30 6.80 13.05 2.23
CA THR A 30 7.63 12.12 2.99
C THR A 30 8.61 12.88 3.89
N VAL A 31 9.15 12.20 4.89
CA VAL A 31 10.22 12.76 5.72
C VAL A 31 11.55 12.79 4.94
N ARG A 32 12.34 13.84 5.18
CA ARG A 32 13.67 13.95 4.58
C ARG A 32 14.69 13.02 5.22
N GLU A 33 14.57 12.79 6.51
CA GLU A 33 15.46 11.93 7.29
C GLU A 33 14.64 11.04 8.22
N GLY A 34 14.96 9.75 8.26
CA GLY A 34 14.21 8.73 9.00
C GLY A 34 13.24 7.95 8.12
N LYS A 35 12.38 7.14 8.75
CA LYS A 35 11.39 6.30 8.06
C LYS A 35 9.97 6.80 8.25
N VAL A 36 9.69 7.41 9.38
CA VAL A 36 8.35 7.82 9.78
C VAL A 36 8.38 9.19 10.46
N PHE A 37 7.24 9.85 10.46
CA PHE A 37 6.99 11.12 11.14
C PHE A 37 5.59 11.10 11.78
N ASP A 38 5.30 12.10 12.62
CA ASP A 38 3.99 12.24 13.25
C ASP A 38 2.98 12.77 12.24
N GLY A 39 2.00 11.96 11.85
CA GLY A 39 0.91 12.35 10.94
C GLY A 39 0.06 13.51 11.48
N GLN A 40 0.00 13.70 12.79
CA GLN A 40 -0.73 14.78 13.45
C GLN A 40 0.06 16.11 13.56
N ASP A 41 1.22 16.22 12.90
CA ASP A 41 1.97 17.49 12.88
C ASP A 41 1.10 18.61 12.28
N LYS A 42 0.99 19.72 13.00
CA LYS A 42 0.16 20.89 12.62
C LYS A 42 0.48 21.43 11.21
N ARG A 43 1.72 21.29 10.75
CA ARG A 43 2.15 21.72 9.41
C ARG A 43 1.48 20.87 8.32
N ILE A 44 1.31 19.57 8.57
CA ILE A 44 0.62 18.66 7.67
C ILE A 44 -0.86 19.01 7.63
N GLY A 45 -1.49 19.22 8.79
CA GLY A 45 -2.89 19.64 8.86
C GLY A 45 -3.18 20.90 8.04
N VAL A 46 -2.24 21.88 8.00
CA VAL A 46 -2.38 23.08 7.16
C VAL A 46 -2.36 22.71 5.67
N VAL A 47 -1.46 21.82 5.25
CA VAL A 47 -1.38 21.38 3.84
C VAL A 47 -2.63 20.61 3.42
N CYS A 48 -3.11 19.69 4.24
CA CYS A 48 -4.31 18.90 3.95
C CYS A 48 -5.59 19.75 3.88
N LEU A 49 -5.60 20.93 4.50
CA LEU A 49 -6.74 21.87 4.46
C LEU A 49 -6.67 22.89 3.31
N LEU A 50 -5.66 22.81 2.45
CA LEU A 50 -5.60 23.68 1.27
C LEU A 50 -6.76 23.38 0.31
N PRO A 51 -7.36 24.42 -0.29
CA PRO A 51 -8.51 24.24 -1.18
C PRO A 51 -8.19 23.49 -2.47
N GLU A 52 -6.92 23.33 -2.79
CA GLU A 52 -6.43 22.57 -3.94
C GLU A 52 -6.39 21.05 -3.69
N VAL A 53 -6.44 20.62 -2.41
CA VAL A 53 -6.43 19.21 -2.02
C VAL A 53 -7.85 18.65 -2.06
N ASP A 54 -8.06 17.65 -2.89
CA ASP A 54 -9.33 16.93 -3.01
C ASP A 54 -9.46 15.84 -1.94
N VAL A 55 -8.46 14.96 -1.91
CA VAL A 55 -8.38 13.85 -0.95
C VAL A 55 -6.96 13.75 -0.43
N PHE A 56 -6.81 13.44 0.84
CA PHE A 56 -5.54 13.01 1.42
C PHE A 56 -5.73 11.73 2.23
N THR A 57 -4.69 10.93 2.30
CA THR A 57 -4.65 9.72 3.12
C THR A 57 -3.29 9.57 3.79
N GLU A 58 -3.31 9.03 4.98
CA GLU A 58 -2.10 8.63 5.70
C GLU A 58 -1.66 7.25 5.24
N THR A 59 -0.35 7.07 5.01
CA THR A 59 0.19 5.77 4.61
C THR A 59 1.41 5.39 5.44
N LEU A 60 1.54 4.11 5.69
CA LEU A 60 2.67 3.54 6.41
C LEU A 60 3.22 2.35 5.62
N GLU A 61 4.49 2.41 5.25
CA GLU A 61 5.14 1.34 4.51
C GLU A 61 6.27 0.73 5.35
N GLU A 62 6.31 -0.60 5.46
CA GLU A 62 7.40 -1.31 6.13
C GLU A 62 7.67 -2.67 5.49
N ASN A 63 8.94 -3.06 5.50
CA ASN A 63 9.35 -4.36 5.00
C ASN A 63 8.96 -5.46 6.01
N ALA A 64 8.30 -6.48 5.52
CA ALA A 64 7.85 -7.60 6.30
C ALA A 64 8.23 -8.94 5.65
N MET A 65 8.31 -9.97 6.45
CA MET A 65 8.30 -11.33 5.95
C MET A 65 6.87 -11.87 6.08
N VAL A 66 6.35 -12.45 5.01
CA VAL A 66 5.07 -13.15 5.05
C VAL A 66 5.27 -14.63 4.80
N GLN A 67 4.43 -15.43 5.44
CA GLN A 67 4.44 -16.88 5.30
C GLN A 67 3.03 -17.40 5.04
N TYR A 68 2.89 -18.19 4.01
CA TYR A 68 1.69 -18.95 3.71
C TYR A 68 2.04 -20.44 3.61
N LYS A 69 1.54 -21.23 4.57
CA LYS A 69 1.92 -22.64 4.71
C LYS A 69 3.44 -22.80 4.84
N ASP A 70 4.07 -23.44 3.86
CA ASP A 70 5.50 -23.73 3.77
C ASP A 70 6.29 -22.72 2.92
N ARG A 71 5.61 -21.74 2.31
CA ARG A 71 6.22 -20.71 1.46
C ARG A 71 6.35 -19.38 2.19
N GLN A 72 7.44 -18.70 1.91
CA GLN A 72 7.77 -17.40 2.49
C GLN A 72 8.16 -16.41 1.40
N ALA A 73 7.86 -15.13 1.63
CA ALA A 73 8.28 -14.04 0.78
C ALA A 73 8.62 -12.79 1.62
N MET A 74 9.57 -12.00 1.12
CA MET A 74 9.81 -10.65 1.64
C MET A 74 8.92 -9.69 0.86
N VAL A 75 8.15 -8.89 1.58
CA VAL A 75 7.16 -7.98 1.00
C VAL A 75 7.28 -6.59 1.62
N VAL A 76 6.67 -5.62 0.98
CA VAL A 76 6.37 -4.31 1.54
C VAL A 76 4.91 -4.30 1.93
N LEU A 77 4.63 -4.16 3.22
CA LEU A 77 3.28 -3.89 3.69
C LEU A 77 3.01 -2.39 3.55
N LYS A 78 1.98 -2.03 2.84
CA LYS A 78 1.47 -0.65 2.75
C LYS A 78 0.14 -0.58 3.48
N GLY A 79 0.18 0.01 4.67
CA GLY A 79 -1.01 0.36 5.45
C GLY A 79 -1.61 1.64 4.92
N VAL A 80 -2.88 1.62 4.58
CA VAL A 80 -3.64 2.75 4.04
C VAL A 80 -4.94 2.94 4.81
N GLU A 81 -5.51 4.15 4.75
CA GLU A 81 -6.83 4.44 5.31
C GLU A 81 -7.96 3.98 4.38
N ASP A 82 -9.17 3.95 4.90
CA ASP A 82 -10.37 3.48 4.17
C ASP A 82 -10.70 4.36 2.94
N ASN A 83 -10.25 5.62 2.94
CA ASN A 83 -10.44 6.55 1.83
C ASN A 83 -9.43 6.38 0.68
N PHE A 84 -8.60 5.34 0.72
CA PHE A 84 -7.59 5.09 -0.30
C PHE A 84 -8.18 4.90 -1.70
N GLU A 85 -9.39 4.35 -1.81
CA GLU A 85 -10.13 4.23 -3.08
C GLU A 85 -10.48 5.59 -3.70
N GLU A 86 -10.74 6.59 -2.87
CA GLU A 86 -11.03 7.95 -3.35
C GLU A 86 -9.77 8.66 -3.86
N LEU A 87 -8.62 8.32 -3.26
CA LEU A 87 -7.32 8.87 -3.64
C LEU A 87 -6.82 8.31 -4.97
N THR A 88 -6.99 7.02 -5.17
CA THR A 88 -6.41 6.24 -6.28
C THR A 88 -7.51 5.62 -7.13
N ALA A 89 -7.16 5.10 -8.28
CA ALA A 89 -8.05 4.29 -9.11
C ALA A 89 -7.85 2.78 -8.85
N ILE A 90 -7.71 2.39 -7.58
CA ILE A 90 -7.37 1.02 -7.19
C ILE A 90 -8.31 -0.01 -7.80
N ASP A 91 -9.60 0.28 -7.86
CA ASP A 91 -10.61 -0.61 -8.45
C ASP A 91 -10.31 -1.02 -9.88
N SER A 92 -9.64 -0.14 -10.64
CA SER A 92 -9.30 -0.40 -12.05
C SER A 92 -8.23 -1.49 -12.23
N ILE A 93 -7.50 -1.82 -11.18
CA ILE A 93 -6.41 -2.80 -11.18
C ILE A 93 -6.70 -4.02 -10.30
N LEU A 94 -7.91 -4.13 -9.73
CA LEU A 94 -8.32 -5.28 -8.94
C LEU A 94 -8.77 -6.44 -9.83
N TYR A 95 -8.39 -7.66 -9.42
CA TYR A 95 -8.79 -8.92 -10.03
C TYR A 95 -9.26 -9.88 -8.96
N GLY A 96 -10.46 -10.43 -9.14
CA GLY A 96 -11.08 -11.37 -8.22
C GLY A 96 -12.59 -11.24 -8.18
N ALA A 97 -13.23 -11.94 -7.26
CA ALA A 97 -14.67 -11.93 -7.07
C ALA A 97 -15.12 -11.23 -5.78
N GLY A 98 -14.16 -10.74 -4.99
CA GLY A 98 -14.39 -9.96 -3.77
C GLY A 98 -14.34 -8.46 -4.02
N ASP A 99 -14.31 -7.71 -2.93
CA ASP A 99 -14.24 -6.26 -2.90
C ASP A 99 -12.90 -5.78 -2.30
N PHE A 100 -12.54 -4.52 -2.52
CA PHE A 100 -11.41 -3.89 -1.82
C PHE A 100 -11.78 -3.68 -0.35
N LEU A 101 -11.42 -4.63 0.48
CA LEU A 101 -11.68 -4.59 1.91
C LEU A 101 -10.37 -4.78 2.66
N LEU A 102 -10.05 -3.87 3.57
CA LEU A 102 -8.82 -3.89 4.35
C LEU A 102 -9.03 -4.41 5.77
N HIS A 103 -10.21 -4.24 6.33
CA HIS A 103 -10.57 -4.76 7.65
C HIS A 103 -12.09 -4.89 7.80
N ASP A 104 -12.50 -5.69 8.76
CA ASP A 104 -13.85 -5.69 9.32
C ASP A 104 -13.76 -5.63 10.86
N SER A 105 -14.87 -5.88 11.55
CA SER A 105 -14.89 -5.84 13.02
C SER A 105 -14.07 -6.95 13.70
N ILE A 106 -13.59 -7.96 12.97
CA ILE A 106 -13.00 -9.17 13.54
C ILE A 106 -11.61 -9.43 12.97
N VAL A 107 -11.41 -9.22 11.67
CA VAL A 107 -10.21 -9.61 10.95
C VAL A 107 -9.66 -8.49 10.08
N ASN A 108 -8.34 -8.55 9.84
CA ASN A 108 -7.66 -7.69 8.91
C ASN A 108 -7.41 -8.44 7.60
N TYR A 109 -7.57 -7.74 6.48
CA TYR A 109 -7.39 -8.29 5.14
C TYR A 109 -6.11 -7.75 4.50
N GLY A 110 -5.58 -8.56 3.58
CA GLY A 110 -4.42 -8.19 2.78
C GLY A 110 -4.71 -8.36 1.29
N VAL A 111 -4.73 -7.26 0.56
CA VAL A 111 -4.80 -7.24 -0.90
C VAL A 111 -3.39 -7.33 -1.44
N MET A 112 -3.01 -8.48 -1.97
CA MET A 112 -1.64 -8.70 -2.45
C MET A 112 -1.50 -8.43 -3.95
N GLY A 113 -0.28 -8.13 -4.37
CA GLY A 113 0.05 -8.06 -5.78
C GLY A 113 -0.03 -9.40 -6.48
N GLY A 114 -0.42 -9.40 -7.75
CA GLY A 114 -0.74 -10.61 -8.51
C GLY A 114 0.40 -11.63 -8.61
N GLU A 115 1.66 -11.19 -8.66
CA GLU A 115 2.83 -12.10 -8.71
C GLU A 115 3.08 -12.80 -7.37
N LEU A 116 2.71 -12.18 -6.24
CA LEU A 116 2.81 -12.80 -4.92
C LEU A 116 1.92 -14.04 -4.79
N VAL A 117 0.78 -14.06 -5.49
CA VAL A 117 -0.11 -15.23 -5.56
C VAL A 117 0.64 -16.48 -6.03
N ALA A 118 1.41 -16.34 -7.11
CA ALA A 118 2.22 -17.43 -7.64
C ALA A 118 3.40 -17.77 -6.72
N THR A 119 4.06 -16.77 -6.16
CA THR A 119 5.21 -16.93 -5.26
C THR A 119 4.83 -17.68 -4.00
N LEU A 120 3.73 -17.28 -3.36
CA LEU A 120 3.22 -17.89 -2.13
C LEU A 120 2.34 -19.12 -2.38
N GLY A 121 1.85 -19.30 -3.62
CA GLY A 121 0.97 -20.42 -3.98
C GLY A 121 -0.40 -20.33 -3.31
N THR A 122 -0.94 -19.11 -3.11
CA THR A 122 -2.18 -18.88 -2.38
C THR A 122 -3.44 -19.09 -3.23
N GLY A 123 -3.39 -18.75 -4.53
CA GLY A 123 -4.58 -18.46 -5.33
C GLY A 123 -5.12 -17.04 -5.04
N LEU A 124 -6.11 -16.60 -5.81
CA LEU A 124 -6.74 -15.27 -5.65
C LEU A 124 -7.46 -15.15 -4.30
N GLN A 125 -8.09 -16.23 -3.86
CA GLN A 125 -8.73 -16.34 -2.56
C GLN A 125 -8.02 -17.43 -1.76
N PHE A 126 -7.34 -17.04 -0.69
CA PHE A 126 -6.72 -17.98 0.21
C PHE A 126 -7.57 -18.20 1.48
N VAL A 127 -7.65 -19.45 1.92
CA VAL A 127 -8.49 -19.88 3.05
C VAL A 127 -7.71 -19.79 4.37
N ASP A 128 -6.46 -20.26 4.36
CA ASP A 128 -5.61 -20.17 5.54
C ASP A 128 -5.07 -18.75 5.67
N PRO A 129 -4.96 -18.18 6.88
CA PRO A 129 -4.45 -16.82 7.04
C PRO A 129 -2.97 -16.71 6.65
N LEU A 130 -2.63 -15.60 6.04
CA LEU A 130 -1.26 -15.20 5.75
C LEU A 130 -0.60 -14.72 7.05
N GLN A 131 0.47 -15.37 7.47
CA GLN A 131 1.22 -14.95 8.65
C GLN A 131 2.17 -13.81 8.28
N VAL A 132 2.14 -12.73 9.05
CA VAL A 132 2.97 -11.56 8.88
C VAL A 132 3.97 -11.46 10.03
N TYR A 133 5.23 -11.23 9.70
CA TYR A 133 6.32 -11.05 10.67
C TYR A 133 7.02 -9.72 10.41
N LEU A 134 7.00 -8.85 11.41
CA LEU A 134 7.72 -7.58 11.41
C LEU A 134 8.76 -7.54 12.53
N PRO A 135 9.99 -7.06 12.27
CA PRO A 135 10.98 -6.90 13.32
C PRO A 135 10.49 -5.89 14.36
N LYS A 136 10.66 -6.22 15.64
CA LYS A 136 10.39 -5.28 16.74
C LYS A 136 11.37 -4.12 16.69
N ARG A 137 10.89 -2.90 16.79
CA ARG A 137 11.67 -1.68 16.71
C ARG A 137 12.85 -1.62 17.70
N ASN A 138 12.68 -2.13 18.90
CA ASN A 138 13.66 -2.04 20.00
C ASN A 138 14.27 -3.38 20.40
N ALA A 139 13.99 -4.47 19.67
CA ALA A 139 14.50 -5.77 20.01
C ALA A 139 15.94 -5.92 19.54
N LYS A 140 16.87 -6.11 20.48
CA LYS A 140 18.17 -6.71 20.14
C LYS A 140 17.89 -8.15 19.69
N VAL A 141 18.44 -8.53 18.53
CA VAL A 141 18.30 -9.90 18.01
C VAL A 141 18.79 -10.88 19.08
N ASN A 142 17.87 -11.63 19.67
CA ASN A 142 18.21 -12.67 20.63
C ASN A 142 18.50 -13.96 19.87
N MET A 143 19.77 -14.30 19.72
CA MET A 143 20.20 -15.50 19.01
C MET A 143 19.65 -16.81 19.62
N ALA A 144 19.29 -16.80 20.92
CA ALA A 144 18.72 -17.96 21.60
C ALA A 144 17.21 -18.13 21.32
N ASN A 145 16.50 -17.04 21.00
CA ASN A 145 15.10 -17.07 20.64
C ASN A 145 14.80 -16.01 19.57
N PRO A 146 15.10 -16.29 18.29
CA PRO A 146 14.89 -15.35 17.19
C PRO A 146 13.44 -14.89 17.04
N GLY A 147 12.48 -15.80 17.30
CA GLY A 147 11.04 -15.50 17.19
C GLY A 147 10.55 -14.41 18.16
N ALA A 148 11.21 -14.22 19.30
CA ALA A 148 10.88 -13.15 20.25
C ALA A 148 11.20 -11.74 19.73
N SER A 149 12.00 -11.64 18.66
CA SER A 149 12.41 -10.37 18.04
C SER A 149 11.43 -9.86 17.00
N PHE A 150 10.35 -10.59 16.72
CA PHE A 150 9.34 -10.24 15.72
C PHE A 150 7.98 -10.05 16.38
N ASN A 151 7.25 -9.06 15.91
CA ASN A 151 5.80 -8.99 16.07
C ASN A 151 5.18 -9.88 14.98
N ARG A 152 4.06 -10.53 15.33
CA ARG A 152 3.39 -11.48 14.42
C ARG A 152 1.90 -11.27 14.48
N ASP A 153 1.27 -11.25 13.32
CA ASP A 153 -0.18 -11.24 13.18
C ASP A 153 -0.60 -11.89 11.84
N TYR A 154 -1.87 -11.87 11.53
CA TYR A 154 -2.47 -12.59 10.41
C TYR A 154 -3.28 -11.66 9.52
N LEU A 155 -3.19 -11.88 8.20
CA LEU A 155 -4.03 -11.26 7.19
C LEU A 155 -4.87 -12.32 6.49
N TYR A 156 -6.12 -11.98 6.20
CA TYR A 156 -7.04 -12.83 5.47
C TYR A 156 -7.21 -12.31 4.04
N SER A 157 -7.76 -13.16 3.15
CA SER A 157 -8.02 -12.76 1.77
C SER A 157 -9.36 -12.05 1.66
N PRO A 158 -9.41 -10.87 1.03
CA PRO A 158 -10.68 -10.24 0.66
C PRO A 158 -11.26 -10.80 -0.65
N GLY A 159 -10.58 -11.76 -1.28
CA GLY A 159 -11.00 -12.38 -2.54
C GLY A 159 -10.58 -11.60 -3.80
N VAL A 160 -9.73 -10.59 -3.63
CA VAL A 160 -9.15 -9.79 -4.73
C VAL A 160 -7.65 -9.64 -4.56
N VAL A 161 -6.97 -9.41 -5.67
CA VAL A 161 -5.56 -9.04 -5.76
C VAL A 161 -5.43 -7.84 -6.70
N PHE A 162 -4.38 -7.06 -6.60
CA PHE A 162 -4.12 -5.99 -7.56
C PHE A 162 -3.07 -6.42 -8.59
N VAL A 163 -3.17 -5.88 -9.81
CA VAL A 163 -2.19 -6.09 -10.89
C VAL A 163 -1.93 -4.77 -11.62
N VAL A 164 -0.71 -4.27 -11.50
CA VAL A 164 -0.23 -3.03 -12.14
C VAL A 164 0.61 -3.34 -13.38
N ASN A 165 0.94 -4.60 -13.60
CA ASN A 165 1.88 -5.10 -14.62
C ASN A 165 3.32 -4.56 -14.42
N GLN A 166 3.71 -4.35 -13.17
CA GLN A 166 5.05 -3.96 -12.76
C GLN A 166 5.51 -4.89 -11.62
N GLN A 167 6.57 -5.66 -11.87
CA GLN A 167 7.10 -6.65 -10.93
C GLN A 167 7.42 -6.05 -9.56
N GLU A 168 7.80 -4.78 -9.52
CA GLU A 168 8.13 -4.10 -8.27
C GLU A 168 6.92 -3.95 -7.33
N TYR A 169 5.73 -3.73 -7.90
CA TYR A 169 4.49 -3.66 -7.12
C TYR A 169 3.84 -5.05 -6.99
N ASP A 170 3.62 -5.74 -8.12
CA ASP A 170 2.89 -7.01 -8.17
C ASP A 170 3.60 -8.15 -7.41
N GLY A 171 4.93 -8.09 -7.36
CA GLY A 171 5.77 -9.10 -6.71
C GLY A 171 6.17 -8.79 -5.27
N LYS A 172 5.84 -7.59 -4.75
CA LYS A 172 6.35 -7.18 -3.45
C LYS A 172 5.33 -6.55 -2.51
N TYR A 173 4.28 -5.88 -3.01
CA TYR A 173 3.37 -5.11 -2.15
C TYR A 173 2.16 -5.91 -1.70
N ILE A 174 1.76 -5.66 -0.46
CA ILE A 174 0.48 -6.07 0.11
C ILE A 174 -0.14 -4.83 0.75
N LEU A 175 -1.35 -4.48 0.32
CA LEU A 175 -2.15 -3.41 0.92
C LEU A 175 -2.91 -3.98 2.12
N THR A 176 -2.95 -3.24 3.20
CA THR A 176 -3.69 -3.58 4.42
C THR A 176 -4.16 -2.30 5.12
N SER A 177 -4.93 -2.41 6.20
CA SER A 177 -5.36 -1.21 6.95
C SER A 177 -4.16 -0.55 7.66
N LEU A 178 -4.21 0.78 7.73
CA LEU A 178 -3.21 1.57 8.45
C LEU A 178 -3.15 1.18 9.93
N ASP A 179 -4.31 0.94 10.53
CA ASP A 179 -4.42 0.57 11.94
C ASP A 179 -3.77 -0.79 12.23
N PHE A 180 -3.94 -1.78 11.36
CA PHE A 180 -3.25 -3.07 11.48
C PHE A 180 -1.74 -2.89 11.52
N LEU A 181 -1.20 -2.09 10.61
CA LEU A 181 0.25 -1.90 10.53
C LEU A 181 0.79 -1.07 11.68
N ARG A 182 0.05 -0.04 12.13
CA ARG A 182 0.37 0.72 13.36
C ARG A 182 0.41 -0.19 14.59
N GLN A 183 -0.61 -1.01 14.76
CA GLN A 183 -0.68 -1.95 15.88
C GLN A 183 0.49 -2.94 15.87
N LEU A 184 0.83 -3.47 14.71
CA LEU A 184 1.92 -4.44 14.55
C LEU A 184 3.31 -3.83 14.78
N LEU A 185 3.47 -2.51 14.58
CA LEU A 185 4.71 -1.75 14.78
C LEU A 185 4.81 -1.03 16.13
N ASP A 186 3.78 -1.13 16.97
CA ASP A 186 3.64 -0.35 18.20
C ASP A 186 3.70 1.17 17.93
N TYR A 187 3.05 1.62 16.86
CA TYR A 187 2.88 3.01 16.48
C TYR A 187 1.51 3.54 16.88
N THR A 188 1.39 4.86 17.03
CA THR A 188 0.13 5.55 17.34
C THR A 188 -0.31 6.49 16.22
N THR A 189 0.51 7.48 15.92
CA THR A 189 0.26 8.54 14.91
C THR A 189 1.33 8.59 13.83
N GLU A 190 2.31 7.69 13.92
CA GLU A 190 3.40 7.67 12.97
C GLU A 190 2.94 7.18 11.60
N VAL A 191 3.46 7.85 10.57
CA VAL A 191 3.22 7.55 9.16
C VAL A 191 4.53 7.63 8.37
N SER A 192 4.63 6.93 7.26
CA SER A 192 5.77 7.05 6.34
C SER A 192 5.54 8.12 5.27
N ALA A 193 4.28 8.37 4.92
CA ALA A 193 3.89 9.41 3.99
C ALA A 193 2.46 9.89 4.20
N ILE A 194 2.19 11.10 3.69
CA ILE A 194 0.85 11.58 3.40
C ILE A 194 0.71 11.62 1.88
N GLU A 195 -0.28 10.95 1.37
CA GLU A 195 -0.58 10.86 -0.04
C GLU A 195 -1.76 11.77 -0.38
N LEU A 196 -1.66 12.52 -1.45
CA LEU A 196 -2.58 13.60 -1.80
C LEU A 196 -3.08 13.46 -3.23
N LYS A 197 -4.36 13.75 -3.43
CA LYS A 197 -4.99 13.99 -4.73
C LYS A 197 -5.40 15.45 -4.81
N LEU A 198 -5.07 16.10 -5.91
CA LEU A 198 -5.38 17.50 -6.14
C LEU A 198 -6.62 17.63 -7.03
N LEU A 199 -7.43 18.67 -6.78
CA LEU A 199 -8.61 19.01 -7.58
C LEU A 199 -8.28 19.29 -9.05
N SER A 200 -7.10 19.87 -9.32
CA SER A 200 -6.62 20.10 -10.68
C SER A 200 -5.10 20.27 -10.69
N LEU A 201 -4.43 19.55 -11.59
CA LEU A 201 -2.99 19.74 -11.85
C LEU A 201 -2.69 21.01 -12.67
N ILE A 202 -3.71 21.69 -13.19
CA ILE A 202 -3.56 22.82 -14.14
C ILE A 202 -3.10 24.12 -13.43
N HIS A 203 -3.28 24.22 -12.10
CA HIS A 203 -2.97 25.44 -11.34
C HIS A 203 -1.59 25.48 -10.68
N ILE A 204 -0.73 24.48 -10.90
CA ILE A 204 0.63 24.44 -10.30
C ILE A 204 1.67 25.20 -11.14
N SER A 205 1.29 25.84 -12.24
CA SER A 205 2.20 26.47 -13.21
C SER A 205 2.15 28.01 -13.27
N GLU A 206 1.77 28.71 -12.18
CA GLU A 206 1.97 30.17 -12.08
C GLU A 206 2.76 30.57 -10.84
#